data_7a656ee143b2a5ab3647b1a914741f24
#
_entry.id   7a656ee143b2a5ab3647b1a914741f24
#
_cell.length_a   1.000
_cell.length_b   1.000
_cell.length_c   1.000
_cell.angle_alpha   90.00
_cell.angle_beta   90.00
_cell.angle_gamma   90.00
#
_symmetry.space_group_name_H-M   'P 1'
#
loop_
_entity.id
_entity.type
_entity.pdbx_description
1 polymer ?
#
loop_
_entity_poly.entity_id
_entity_poly.type
_entity_poly.pdbx_seq_one_letter_code
_entity_poly.pdbx_strand_id
1 'polypeptide(L)'
;YDPNAAKLYMEFLSKVIVPLGQYTIPVITLDKDTPKEAVCQVFENVNTGGVSLTVFELVTAIFAMDNFELRKDWEERKNKYFNDEILSVTSATDFLTACTLLSSYKKEGTVSCKKKDVLNLTLAEYQRYADDLTDGFVEAEKILQEERIFSSKDLPYTTQLIPLAVLCTLLAEHNRIKTTSVKDKIKQWYWCGVFGEMYGSANETRYVYDVVGVMAWLEDASKTPKPVPEFYFNPVRLLSLQSRLSAAYKGIMARILKNQCKDFISGREMDFTVYKAESIDIHHIFPRDYCEKKGLPRAKWNSVVNKTPITYSTNREIGGVAPSQYLTKIEKKGQVEPDILDGYLKTHLIDTGDI
;
A
#
# COMPACT_ATOMS: atom_id res chain seq x y z
N TYR A 1 63.40 3.70 15.13
CA TYR A 1 62.70 4.44 14.06
C TYR A 1 62.48 3.44 12.94
N ASP A 2 61.21 3.14 12.67
CA ASP A 2 60.86 2.25 11.56
C ASP A 2 60.65 3.09 10.27
N PRO A 3 61.54 2.95 9.29
CA PRO A 3 61.42 3.71 8.03
C PRO A 3 60.13 3.41 7.27
N ASN A 4 59.57 2.21 7.41
CA ASN A 4 58.31 1.81 6.80
C ASN A 4 57.11 2.51 7.45
N ALA A 5 57.11 2.72 8.73
CA ALA A 5 56.06 3.45 9.44
C ALA A 5 56.06 4.93 9.05
N ALA A 6 57.24 5.55 8.90
CA ALA A 6 57.33 6.93 8.42
C ALA A 6 56.81 7.09 6.97
N LYS A 7 57.11 6.16 6.08
CA LYS A 7 56.64 6.15 4.69
C LYS A 7 55.10 5.97 4.64
N LEU A 8 54.55 5.04 5.40
CA LEU A 8 53.09 4.83 5.50
C LEU A 8 52.37 6.08 6.04
N TYR A 9 52.96 6.71 7.06
CA TYR A 9 52.41 7.95 7.61
C TYR A 9 52.38 9.08 6.58
N MET A 10 53.47 9.28 5.83
CA MET A 10 53.54 10.31 4.77
C MET A 10 52.57 10.02 3.62
N GLU A 11 52.40 8.75 3.29
CA GLU A 11 51.38 8.31 2.29
C GLU A 11 49.95 8.59 2.75
N PHE A 12 49.64 8.24 4.02
CA PHE A 12 48.35 8.56 4.64
C PHE A 12 48.11 10.10 4.69
N LEU A 13 49.12 10.86 5.13
CA LEU A 13 49.04 12.29 5.21
C LEU A 13 48.74 12.94 3.82
N SER A 14 49.46 12.48 2.80
CA SER A 14 49.31 13.05 1.43
C SER A 14 48.04 12.59 0.69
N LYS A 15 47.61 11.32 0.91
CA LYS A 15 46.48 10.75 0.18
C LYS A 15 45.13 10.93 0.90
N VAL A 16 45.15 11.13 2.21
CA VAL A 16 43.92 11.20 3.00
C VAL A 16 43.79 12.55 3.71
N ILE A 17 44.76 12.90 4.57
CA ILE A 17 44.61 14.08 5.45
C ILE A 17 44.62 15.36 4.66
N VAL A 18 45.61 15.54 3.75
CA VAL A 18 45.73 16.78 2.96
C VAL A 18 44.53 17.00 2.02
N PRO A 19 44.07 15.97 1.24
CA PRO A 19 42.86 16.13 0.43
C PRO A 19 41.61 16.41 1.27
N LEU A 20 41.47 15.77 2.43
CA LEU A 20 40.35 16.03 3.33
C LEU A 20 40.33 17.44 3.90
N GLY A 21 41.51 17.96 4.28
CA GLY A 21 41.65 19.32 4.79
C GLY A 21 41.51 20.41 3.73
N GLN A 22 41.71 20.06 2.46
CA GLN A 22 41.54 20.98 1.31
C GLN A 22 40.16 20.82 0.65
N TYR A 23 39.35 19.84 1.08
CA TYR A 23 38.04 19.61 0.51
C TYR A 23 37.10 20.78 0.83
N THR A 24 36.59 21.42 -0.20
CA THR A 24 35.62 22.50 -0.09
C THR A 24 34.25 22.00 -0.46
N ILE A 25 33.28 22.22 0.42
CA ILE A 25 31.87 21.91 0.14
C ILE A 25 31.29 23.10 -0.64
N PRO A 26 30.79 22.89 -1.87
CA PRO A 26 30.11 23.98 -2.58
C PRO A 26 28.80 24.31 -1.84
N VAL A 27 28.60 25.56 -1.50
CA VAL A 27 27.39 26.07 -0.85
C VAL A 27 26.67 26.98 -1.84
N ILE A 28 25.44 26.62 -2.18
CA ILE A 28 24.55 27.49 -2.95
C ILE A 28 23.61 28.16 -1.96
N THR A 29 23.77 29.49 -1.81
CA THR A 29 22.87 30.28 -0.97
C THR A 29 21.74 30.80 -1.84
N LEU A 30 20.51 30.56 -1.45
CA LEU A 30 19.32 31.10 -2.08
C LEU A 30 18.80 32.22 -1.20
N ASP A 31 18.45 33.35 -1.82
CA ASP A 31 17.92 34.51 -1.12
C ASP A 31 16.50 34.21 -0.63
N LYS A 32 16.07 34.90 0.43
CA LYS A 32 14.74 34.74 1.02
C LYS A 32 13.61 35.00 0.02
N ASP A 33 13.83 35.84 -0.97
CA ASP A 33 12.89 36.23 -2.02
C ASP A 33 12.96 35.33 -3.26
N THR A 34 13.79 34.26 -3.25
CA THR A 34 13.89 33.32 -4.37
C THR A 34 12.57 32.61 -4.54
N PRO A 35 11.93 32.64 -5.73
CA PRO A 35 10.68 31.89 -5.96
C PRO A 35 10.83 30.42 -5.64
N LYS A 36 9.83 29.82 -4.97
CA LYS A 36 9.87 28.39 -4.56
C LYS A 36 10.10 27.45 -5.74
N GLU A 37 9.59 27.78 -6.92
CA GLU A 37 9.81 27.03 -8.15
C GLU A 37 11.30 27.02 -8.57
N ALA A 38 11.98 28.16 -8.43
CA ALA A 38 13.42 28.25 -8.72
C ALA A 38 14.23 27.46 -7.68
N VAL A 39 13.83 27.50 -6.40
CA VAL A 39 14.41 26.67 -5.35
C VAL A 39 14.29 25.18 -5.72
N CYS A 40 13.11 24.73 -6.15
CA CYS A 40 12.88 23.33 -6.55
C CYS A 40 13.74 22.93 -7.75
N GLN A 41 13.85 23.81 -8.74
CA GLN A 41 14.64 23.55 -9.95
C GLN A 41 16.15 23.48 -9.65
N VAL A 42 16.65 24.32 -8.75
CA VAL A 42 18.03 24.23 -8.26
C VAL A 42 18.27 22.91 -7.54
N PHE A 43 17.37 22.51 -6.64
CA PHE A 43 17.46 21.22 -5.94
C PHE A 43 17.38 20.02 -6.88
N GLU A 44 16.52 20.02 -7.89
CA GLU A 44 16.46 18.96 -8.90
C GLU A 44 17.76 18.87 -9.71
N ASN A 45 18.34 19.99 -10.09
CA ASN A 45 19.57 20.04 -10.88
C ASN A 45 20.84 19.67 -10.08
N VAL A 46 20.90 20.02 -8.80
CA VAL A 46 22.05 19.71 -7.92
C VAL A 46 22.07 18.22 -7.51
N ASN A 47 20.93 17.55 -7.52
CA ASN A 47 20.80 16.14 -7.15
C ASN A 47 21.25 15.12 -8.21
N THR A 48 21.89 15.54 -9.28
CA THR A 48 22.34 14.65 -10.36
C THR A 48 23.53 13.74 -9.98
N GLY A 49 24.07 13.83 -8.76
CA GLY A 49 25.23 13.02 -8.32
C GLY A 49 25.20 12.52 -6.87
N GLY A 50 24.09 12.69 -6.13
CA GLY A 50 24.00 12.35 -4.70
C GLY A 50 22.68 11.73 -4.29
N VAL A 51 22.38 11.74 -2.97
CA VAL A 51 21.08 11.34 -2.44
C VAL A 51 20.02 12.36 -2.89
N SER A 52 19.06 11.91 -3.68
CA SER A 52 17.95 12.75 -4.16
C SER A 52 17.15 13.31 -2.99
N LEU A 53 17.04 14.64 -2.88
CA LEU A 53 16.18 15.27 -1.90
C LEU A 53 14.71 15.05 -2.28
N THR A 54 13.95 14.57 -1.33
CA THR A 54 12.51 14.39 -1.49
C THR A 54 11.78 15.71 -1.28
N VAL A 55 10.52 15.77 -1.69
CA VAL A 55 9.64 16.92 -1.40
C VAL A 55 9.55 17.16 0.11
N PHE A 56 9.60 16.11 0.90
CA PHE A 56 9.56 16.20 2.37
C PHE A 56 10.74 16.98 2.95
N GLU A 57 11.99 16.76 2.46
CA GLU A 57 13.15 17.53 2.92
C GLU A 57 13.02 19.01 2.58
N LEU A 58 12.44 19.33 1.41
CA LEU A 58 12.23 20.72 1.01
C LEU A 58 11.18 21.41 1.88
N VAL A 59 10.04 20.77 2.13
CA VAL A 59 9.01 21.32 3.02
C VAL A 59 9.53 21.41 4.47
N THR A 60 10.37 20.45 4.91
CA THR A 60 11.04 20.51 6.21
C THR A 60 11.90 21.78 6.34
N ALA A 61 12.66 22.12 5.31
CA ALA A 61 13.48 23.34 5.31
C ALA A 61 12.60 24.61 5.30
N ILE A 62 11.48 24.60 4.56
CA ILE A 62 10.54 25.73 4.53
C ILE A 62 9.90 25.95 5.92
N PHE A 63 9.42 24.89 6.58
CA PHE A 63 8.77 25.00 7.89
C PHE A 63 9.74 25.32 9.02
N ALA A 64 11.02 24.96 8.89
CA ALA A 64 12.07 25.35 9.81
C ALA A 64 12.25 26.86 9.92
N MET A 65 11.95 27.62 8.84
CA MET A 65 11.97 29.11 8.88
C MET A 65 10.92 29.69 9.86
N ASP A 66 9.85 28.94 10.08
CA ASP A 66 8.79 29.27 11.04
C ASP A 66 8.99 28.56 12.39
N ASN A 67 10.21 28.06 12.68
CA ASN A 67 10.57 27.31 13.88
C ASN A 67 9.74 26.03 14.11
N PHE A 68 9.30 25.37 13.04
CA PHE A 68 8.57 24.13 13.13
C PHE A 68 9.44 22.94 12.67
N GLU A 69 9.52 21.91 13.53
CA GLU A 69 10.31 20.71 13.30
C GLU A 69 9.46 19.61 12.62
N LEU A 70 9.17 19.76 11.32
CA LEU A 70 8.33 18.84 10.56
C LEU A 70 8.80 17.38 10.65
N ARG A 71 10.11 17.12 10.64
CA ARG A 71 10.67 15.78 10.76
C ARG A 71 10.31 15.12 12.10
N LYS A 72 10.40 15.89 13.18
CA LYS A 72 10.04 15.40 14.53
C LYS A 72 8.55 15.11 14.63
N ASP A 73 7.70 16.02 14.14
CA ASP A 73 6.23 15.82 14.11
C ASP A 73 5.86 14.57 13.30
N TRP A 74 6.49 14.36 12.13
CA TRP A 74 6.27 13.15 11.35
C TRP A 74 6.75 11.87 12.06
N GLU A 75 7.90 11.88 12.70
CA GLU A 75 8.43 10.73 13.45
C GLU A 75 7.52 10.36 14.63
N GLU A 76 7.00 11.34 15.34
CA GLU A 76 6.02 11.13 16.42
C GLU A 76 4.73 10.51 15.88
N ARG A 77 4.18 11.02 14.77
CA ARG A 77 3.00 10.44 14.10
C ARG A 77 3.27 9.04 13.59
N LYS A 78 4.41 8.84 12.93
CA LYS A 78 4.82 7.55 12.40
C LYS A 78 4.92 6.51 13.50
N ASN A 79 5.58 6.84 14.60
CA ASN A 79 5.74 5.93 15.73
C ASN A 79 4.43 5.59 16.42
N LYS A 80 3.45 6.47 16.41
CA LYS A 80 2.17 6.28 17.10
C LYS A 80 1.12 5.60 16.21
N TYR A 81 1.08 5.91 14.92
CA TYR A 81 -0.05 5.55 14.04
C TYR A 81 0.35 4.80 12.76
N PHE A 82 1.62 4.90 12.32
CA PHE A 82 2.07 4.40 11.01
C PHE A 82 3.20 3.36 11.12
N ASN A 83 3.33 2.71 12.28
CA ASN A 83 4.41 1.73 12.51
C ASN A 83 4.05 0.32 12.08
N ASP A 84 2.78 -0.03 12.16
CA ASP A 84 2.32 -1.40 12.01
C ASP A 84 1.37 -1.55 10.82
N GLU A 85 1.19 -2.80 10.41
CA GLU A 85 0.16 -3.24 9.48
C GLU A 85 0.14 -2.48 8.15
N ILE A 86 -1.03 -2.00 7.77
CA ILE A 86 -1.31 -1.37 6.48
C ILE A 86 -0.62 -0.02 6.36
N LEU A 87 -0.67 0.79 7.42
CA LEU A 87 -0.20 2.18 7.37
C LEU A 87 1.33 2.31 7.32
N SER A 88 2.08 1.25 7.66
CA SER A 88 3.55 1.26 7.67
C SER A 88 4.21 1.65 6.35
N VAL A 89 3.50 1.52 5.23
CA VAL A 89 3.98 1.91 3.90
C VAL A 89 3.89 3.40 3.61
N THR A 90 3.14 4.15 4.43
CA THR A 90 2.94 5.58 4.21
C THR A 90 4.24 6.33 4.48
N SER A 91 4.75 6.98 3.47
CA SER A 91 5.92 7.85 3.60
C SER A 91 5.52 9.26 4.07
N ALA A 92 6.50 10.01 4.57
CA ALA A 92 6.32 11.43 4.88
C ALA A 92 5.83 12.25 3.67
N THR A 93 6.32 11.91 2.48
CA THR A 93 5.89 12.55 1.22
C THR A 93 4.43 12.22 0.90
N ASP A 94 3.99 10.97 1.11
CA ASP A 94 2.59 10.58 0.90
C ASP A 94 1.66 11.34 1.85
N PHE A 95 2.07 11.49 3.12
CA PHE A 95 1.31 12.25 4.10
C PHE A 95 1.18 13.73 3.70
N LEU A 96 2.28 14.37 3.28
CA LEU A 96 2.24 15.76 2.78
C LEU A 96 1.38 15.89 1.50
N THR A 97 1.45 14.91 0.61
CA THR A 97 0.60 14.87 -0.60
C THR A 97 -0.87 14.78 -0.23
N ALA A 98 -1.24 13.94 0.74
CA ALA A 98 -2.60 13.83 1.23
C ALA A 98 -3.05 15.12 1.94
N CYS A 99 -2.19 15.75 2.74
CA CYS A 99 -2.47 17.03 3.40
C CYS A 99 -2.71 18.14 2.36
N THR A 100 -1.89 18.18 1.30
CA THR A 100 -2.04 19.13 0.20
C THR A 100 -3.35 18.89 -0.57
N LEU A 101 -3.68 17.64 -0.85
CA LEU A 101 -4.93 17.28 -1.52
C LEU A 101 -6.15 17.72 -0.69
N LEU A 102 -6.13 17.44 0.60
CA LEU A 102 -7.19 17.85 1.54
C LEU A 102 -7.32 19.37 1.61
N SER A 103 -6.20 20.09 1.82
CA SER A 103 -6.17 21.54 1.87
C SER A 103 -6.67 22.17 0.56
N SER A 104 -6.20 21.65 -0.58
CA SER A 104 -6.62 22.11 -1.90
C SER A 104 -8.11 21.87 -2.15
N TYR A 105 -8.65 20.73 -1.72
CA TYR A 105 -10.08 20.43 -1.83
C TYR A 105 -10.96 21.38 -0.98
N LYS A 106 -10.45 21.81 0.18
CA LYS A 106 -11.16 22.71 1.11
C LYS A 106 -11.13 24.17 0.68
N LYS A 107 -10.24 24.53 -0.21
CA LYS A 107 -10.15 25.89 -0.77
C LYS A 107 -11.04 26.04 -2.00
N GLU A 108 -11.44 27.27 -2.28
CA GLU A 108 -12.01 27.61 -3.57
C GLU A 108 -10.94 27.53 -4.67
N GLY A 109 -11.30 26.99 -5.82
CA GLY A 109 -10.44 26.92 -6.99
C GLY A 109 -10.15 25.51 -7.50
N THR A 110 -9.03 25.35 -8.18
CA THR A 110 -8.64 24.07 -8.79
C THR A 110 -7.98 23.17 -7.77
N VAL A 111 -8.56 21.98 -7.52
CA VAL A 111 -7.97 20.97 -6.66
C VAL A 111 -6.70 20.40 -7.31
N SER A 112 -5.61 20.32 -6.55
CA SER A 112 -4.33 19.79 -7.01
C SER A 112 -3.46 19.31 -5.84
N CYS A 113 -2.60 18.32 -6.10
CA CYS A 113 -1.62 17.81 -5.14
C CYS A 113 -0.31 17.41 -5.83
N LYS A 114 0.00 18.07 -6.96
CA LYS A 114 1.25 17.85 -7.66
C LYS A 114 2.44 18.30 -6.79
N LYS A 115 3.63 17.82 -7.11
CA LYS A 115 4.86 18.16 -6.38
C LYS A 115 5.00 19.67 -6.07
N LYS A 116 4.71 20.53 -7.04
CA LYS A 116 4.73 22.00 -6.86
C LYS A 116 3.72 22.50 -5.83
N ASP A 117 2.55 21.85 -5.75
CA ASP A 117 1.50 22.24 -4.81
C ASP A 117 1.85 21.81 -3.40
N VAL A 118 2.50 20.64 -3.24
CA VAL A 118 3.04 20.17 -1.95
C VAL A 118 4.09 21.17 -1.43
N LEU A 119 4.93 21.73 -2.30
CA LEU A 119 5.91 22.75 -1.91
C LEU A 119 5.26 24.10 -1.54
N ASN A 120 4.05 24.34 -2.00
CA ASN A 120 3.27 25.53 -1.66
C ASN A 120 2.36 25.33 -0.43
N LEU A 121 2.31 24.12 0.15
CA LEU A 121 1.64 23.88 1.41
C LEU A 121 2.22 24.80 2.49
N THR A 122 1.35 25.54 3.17
CA THR A 122 1.78 26.42 4.27
C THR A 122 1.80 25.66 5.59
N LEU A 123 2.63 26.12 6.53
CA LEU A 123 2.66 25.55 7.89
C LEU A 123 1.27 25.62 8.56
N ALA A 124 0.56 26.74 8.39
CA ALA A 124 -0.79 26.92 8.96
C ALA A 124 -1.79 25.86 8.41
N GLU A 125 -1.70 25.52 7.14
CA GLU A 125 -2.55 24.47 6.54
C GLU A 125 -2.16 23.07 7.03
N TYR A 126 -0.85 22.80 7.12
CA TYR A 126 -0.36 21.55 7.68
C TYR A 126 -0.88 21.35 9.10
N GLN A 127 -0.66 22.34 9.98
CA GLN A 127 -1.10 22.28 11.37
C GLN A 127 -2.62 22.16 11.51
N ARG A 128 -3.38 22.77 10.58
CA ARG A 128 -4.84 22.69 10.59
C ARG A 128 -5.37 21.31 10.27
N TYR A 129 -4.72 20.56 9.40
CA TYR A 129 -5.28 19.33 8.84
C TYR A 129 -4.53 18.06 9.23
N ALA A 130 -3.31 18.15 9.78
CA ALA A 130 -2.48 16.98 10.00
C ALA A 130 -3.08 15.97 11.00
N ASP A 131 -3.76 16.45 12.06
CA ASP A 131 -4.39 15.58 13.05
C ASP A 131 -5.62 14.89 12.47
N ASP A 132 -6.54 15.64 11.85
CA ASP A 132 -7.73 15.08 11.22
C ASP A 132 -7.37 14.10 10.10
N LEU A 133 -6.31 14.40 9.33
CA LEU A 133 -5.81 13.51 8.29
C LEU A 133 -5.19 12.23 8.87
N THR A 134 -4.50 12.33 10.00
CA THR A 134 -3.99 11.14 10.71
C THR A 134 -5.14 10.22 11.10
N ASP A 135 -6.21 10.76 11.66
CA ASP A 135 -7.42 10.01 11.98
C ASP A 135 -8.09 9.44 10.72
N GLY A 136 -8.03 10.18 9.61
CA GLY A 136 -8.50 9.70 8.29
C GLY A 136 -7.73 8.49 7.79
N PHE A 137 -6.41 8.44 7.97
CA PHE A 137 -5.59 7.26 7.66
C PHE A 137 -5.96 6.06 8.54
N VAL A 138 -6.15 6.29 9.84
CA VAL A 138 -6.58 5.24 10.79
C VAL A 138 -7.97 4.69 10.42
N GLU A 139 -8.90 5.54 10.00
CA GLU A 139 -10.21 5.07 9.52
C GLU A 139 -10.13 4.34 8.18
N ALA A 140 -9.25 4.78 7.26
CA ALA A 140 -8.97 4.07 6.02
C ALA A 140 -8.45 2.66 6.29
N GLU A 141 -7.54 2.49 7.27
CA GLU A 141 -7.05 1.18 7.68
C GLU A 141 -8.17 0.26 8.16
N LYS A 142 -9.10 0.77 9.00
CA LYS A 142 -10.26 -0.01 9.47
C LYS A 142 -11.14 -0.49 8.31
N ILE A 143 -11.40 0.39 7.32
CA ILE A 143 -12.15 0.01 6.11
C ILE A 143 -11.44 -1.10 5.35
N LEU A 144 -10.10 -1.01 5.21
CA LEU A 144 -9.31 -2.02 4.53
C LEU A 144 -9.27 -3.35 5.29
N GLN A 145 -9.20 -3.32 6.62
CA GLN A 145 -9.30 -4.51 7.47
C GLN A 145 -10.69 -5.15 7.38
N GLU A 146 -11.77 -4.35 7.33
CA GLU A 146 -13.11 -4.87 7.02
C GLU A 146 -13.14 -5.59 5.66
N GLU A 147 -12.35 -5.16 4.69
CA GLU A 147 -12.22 -5.81 3.38
C GLU A 147 -11.13 -6.90 3.34
N ARG A 148 -10.65 -7.36 4.51
CA ARG A 148 -9.68 -8.46 4.68
C ARG A 148 -8.29 -8.15 4.11
N ILE A 149 -7.92 -6.89 4.05
CA ILE A 149 -6.54 -6.45 3.82
C ILE A 149 -5.95 -6.21 5.20
N PHE A 150 -4.97 -7.01 5.62
CA PHE A 150 -4.48 -7.00 7.01
C PHE A 150 -3.08 -6.41 7.17
N SER A 151 -2.32 -6.35 6.09
CA SER A 151 -0.97 -5.81 6.13
C SER A 151 -0.61 -5.02 4.88
N SER A 152 0.49 -4.29 4.94
CA SER A 152 1.07 -3.59 3.80
C SER A 152 1.42 -4.52 2.62
N LYS A 153 1.74 -5.79 2.91
CA LYS A 153 2.04 -6.80 1.87
C LYS A 153 0.79 -7.19 1.08
N ASP A 154 -0.37 -7.16 1.73
CA ASP A 154 -1.65 -7.52 1.13
C ASP A 154 -2.33 -6.34 0.44
N LEU A 155 -1.87 -5.11 0.73
CA LEU A 155 -2.43 -3.89 0.15
C LEU A 155 -2.23 -3.88 -1.38
N PRO A 156 -3.31 -3.83 -2.18
CA PRO A 156 -3.23 -3.82 -3.63
C PRO A 156 -2.39 -2.67 -4.19
N TYR A 157 -2.74 -1.44 -3.83
CA TYR A 157 -2.01 -0.23 -4.18
C TYR A 157 -1.75 0.62 -2.94
N THR A 158 -0.49 0.85 -2.61
CA THR A 158 -0.10 1.77 -1.53
C THR A 158 -0.53 3.20 -1.83
N THR A 159 -0.49 3.58 -3.10
CA THR A 159 -0.85 4.92 -3.59
C THR A 159 -2.35 5.22 -3.44
N GLN A 160 -3.23 4.21 -3.50
CA GLN A 160 -4.69 4.42 -3.31
C GLN A 160 -5.06 4.74 -1.85
N LEU A 161 -4.14 4.50 -0.91
CA LEU A 161 -4.34 4.85 0.49
C LEU A 161 -4.45 6.37 0.69
N ILE A 162 -3.75 7.16 -0.13
CA ILE A 162 -3.76 8.64 -0.07
C ILE A 162 -5.18 9.20 -0.29
N PRO A 163 -5.85 8.99 -1.44
CA PRO A 163 -7.20 9.49 -1.63
C PRO A 163 -8.22 8.84 -0.70
N LEU A 164 -8.02 7.58 -0.28
CA LEU A 164 -8.90 6.93 0.68
C LEU A 164 -8.86 7.63 2.04
N ALA A 165 -7.66 7.96 2.56
CA ALA A 165 -7.50 8.68 3.82
C ALA A 165 -8.13 10.09 3.75
N VAL A 166 -7.93 10.81 2.65
CA VAL A 166 -8.55 12.14 2.43
C VAL A 166 -10.08 12.04 2.41
N LEU A 167 -10.64 11.05 1.73
CA LEU A 167 -12.09 10.79 1.73
C LEU A 167 -12.60 10.47 3.15
N CYS A 168 -11.89 9.64 3.91
CA CYS A 168 -12.24 9.33 5.29
C CYS A 168 -12.26 10.59 6.16
N THR A 169 -11.25 11.47 6.01
CA THR A 169 -11.18 12.75 6.73
C THR A 169 -12.37 13.65 6.40
N LEU A 170 -12.66 13.84 5.11
CA LEU A 170 -13.79 14.67 4.65
C LEU A 170 -15.14 14.15 5.15
N LEU A 171 -15.30 12.84 5.23
CA LEU A 171 -16.55 12.21 5.66
C LEU A 171 -16.69 12.14 7.18
N ALA A 172 -15.58 12.17 7.92
CA ALA A 172 -15.59 12.20 9.38
C ALA A 172 -16.15 13.50 9.93
N GLU A 173 -15.88 14.65 9.28
CA GLU A 173 -16.34 15.97 9.69
C GLU A 173 -17.86 16.05 9.91
N HIS A 174 -18.64 15.25 9.17
CA HIS A 174 -20.11 15.21 9.28
C HIS A 174 -20.61 13.85 9.76
N ASN A 175 -19.77 13.03 10.40
CA ASN A 175 -20.08 11.65 10.81
C ASN A 175 -20.62 10.75 9.68
N ARG A 176 -20.42 11.13 8.41
CA ARG A 176 -20.96 10.40 7.24
C ARG A 176 -20.26 9.05 7.02
N ILE A 177 -19.01 8.95 7.42
CA ILE A 177 -18.21 7.72 7.26
C ILE A 177 -18.84 6.50 7.99
N LYS A 178 -19.66 6.73 9.00
CA LYS A 178 -20.37 5.67 9.74
C LYS A 178 -21.60 5.13 9.02
N THR A 179 -22.06 5.81 7.95
CA THR A 179 -23.25 5.42 7.19
C THR A 179 -22.91 4.25 6.25
N THR A 180 -23.66 3.17 6.33
CA THR A 180 -23.43 1.95 5.52
C THR A 180 -23.40 2.25 4.01
N SER A 181 -24.38 3.01 3.50
CA SER A 181 -24.42 3.36 2.06
C SER A 181 -23.22 4.19 1.60
N VAL A 182 -22.64 5.00 2.47
CA VAL A 182 -21.41 5.75 2.19
C VAL A 182 -20.21 4.80 2.14
N LYS A 183 -20.08 3.93 3.15
CA LYS A 183 -19.03 2.89 3.15
C LYS A 183 -19.11 1.99 1.93
N ASP A 184 -20.31 1.59 1.51
CA ASP A 184 -20.49 0.73 0.33
C ASP A 184 -20.02 1.43 -0.95
N LYS A 185 -20.33 2.72 -1.14
CA LYS A 185 -19.83 3.50 -2.26
C LYS A 185 -18.29 3.66 -2.23
N ILE A 186 -17.70 3.92 -1.07
CA ILE A 186 -16.24 3.98 -0.90
C ILE A 186 -15.60 2.64 -1.27
N LYS A 187 -16.14 1.52 -0.79
CA LYS A 187 -15.66 0.18 -1.11
C LYS A 187 -15.82 -0.14 -2.60
N GLN A 188 -16.94 0.25 -3.22
CA GLN A 188 -17.15 0.09 -4.65
C GLN A 188 -16.11 0.87 -5.47
N TRP A 189 -15.91 2.14 -5.18
CA TRP A 189 -14.87 2.95 -5.82
C TRP A 189 -13.47 2.32 -5.64
N TYR A 190 -13.15 1.90 -4.41
CA TYR A 190 -11.85 1.30 -4.09
C TYR A 190 -11.60 0.05 -4.95
N TRP A 191 -12.54 -0.89 -4.96
CA TRP A 191 -12.40 -2.14 -5.69
C TRP A 191 -12.44 -1.96 -7.22
N CYS A 192 -13.21 -1.02 -7.74
CA CYS A 192 -13.16 -0.66 -9.15
C CYS A 192 -11.76 -0.13 -9.55
N GLY A 193 -11.13 0.67 -8.68
CA GLY A 193 -9.74 1.13 -8.86
C GLY A 193 -8.72 -0.01 -8.87
N VAL A 194 -8.87 -0.96 -7.93
CA VAL A 194 -7.99 -2.13 -7.81
C VAL A 194 -8.10 -3.06 -9.03
N PHE A 195 -9.32 -3.51 -9.35
CA PHE A 195 -9.52 -4.47 -10.43
C PHE A 195 -9.44 -3.85 -11.82
N GLY A 196 -9.64 -2.54 -11.92
CA GLY A 196 -9.35 -1.76 -13.12
C GLY A 196 -7.85 -1.47 -13.32
N GLU A 197 -6.99 -1.88 -12.38
CA GLU A 197 -5.53 -1.66 -12.40
C GLU A 197 -5.17 -0.17 -12.62
N MET A 198 -5.88 0.77 -11.94
CA MET A 198 -5.89 2.20 -12.27
C MET A 198 -4.82 3.04 -11.54
N TYR A 199 -4.07 2.46 -10.60
CA TYR A 199 -3.11 3.20 -9.75
C TYR A 199 -1.63 2.87 -10.05
N GLY A 200 -1.34 2.46 -11.28
CA GLY A 200 0.01 2.10 -11.71
C GLY A 200 0.92 3.30 -12.05
N SER A 201 0.35 4.46 -12.41
CA SER A 201 1.09 5.66 -12.81
C SER A 201 0.19 6.90 -12.80
N ALA A 202 0.77 8.11 -12.87
CA ALA A 202 0.07 9.41 -12.90
C ALA A 202 -0.90 9.61 -11.72
N ASN A 203 -0.46 9.24 -10.53
CA ASN A 203 -1.33 9.08 -9.37
C ASN A 203 -1.91 10.41 -8.86
N GLU A 204 -1.15 11.52 -8.87
CA GLU A 204 -1.62 12.81 -8.34
C GLU A 204 -2.86 13.33 -9.05
N THR A 205 -2.93 13.16 -10.38
CA THR A 205 -4.12 13.52 -11.16
C THR A 205 -5.29 12.60 -10.82
N ARG A 206 -5.02 11.31 -10.61
CA ARG A 206 -6.03 10.33 -10.20
C ARG A 206 -6.59 10.65 -8.82
N TYR A 207 -5.74 10.96 -7.84
CA TYR A 207 -6.18 11.34 -6.50
C TYR A 207 -7.19 12.47 -6.51
N VAL A 208 -6.92 13.51 -7.33
CA VAL A 208 -7.83 14.66 -7.47
C VAL A 208 -9.19 14.22 -8.05
N TYR A 209 -9.17 13.49 -9.18
CA TYR A 209 -10.40 13.04 -9.81
C TYR A 209 -11.21 12.13 -8.90
N ASP A 210 -10.55 11.27 -8.14
CA ASP A 210 -11.22 10.31 -7.27
C ASP A 210 -11.83 11.02 -6.04
N VAL A 211 -11.10 11.90 -5.37
CA VAL A 211 -11.64 12.64 -4.22
C VAL A 211 -12.82 13.53 -4.65
N VAL A 212 -12.65 14.34 -5.69
CA VAL A 212 -13.71 15.21 -6.20
C VAL A 212 -14.91 14.39 -6.70
N GLY A 213 -14.65 13.33 -7.47
CA GLY A 213 -15.69 12.48 -8.05
C GLY A 213 -16.47 11.70 -7.01
N VAL A 214 -15.79 11.10 -6.02
CA VAL A 214 -16.45 10.34 -4.95
C VAL A 214 -17.31 11.27 -4.08
N MET A 215 -16.80 12.44 -3.70
CA MET A 215 -17.57 13.41 -2.92
C MET A 215 -18.80 13.88 -3.68
N ALA A 216 -18.67 14.19 -4.99
CA ALA A 216 -19.80 14.54 -5.83
C ALA A 216 -20.83 13.40 -5.97
N TRP A 217 -20.38 12.14 -6.07
CA TRP A 217 -21.24 10.97 -6.12
C TRP A 217 -22.01 10.70 -4.83
N LEU A 218 -21.43 11.07 -3.69
CA LEU A 218 -22.10 10.97 -2.40
C LEU A 218 -23.23 12.00 -2.24
N GLU A 219 -23.14 13.14 -2.93
CA GLU A 219 -24.21 14.16 -2.96
C GLU A 219 -25.26 13.86 -4.04
N ASP A 220 -24.81 13.36 -5.19
CA ASP A 220 -25.66 13.10 -6.36
C ASP A 220 -25.30 11.74 -6.99
N ALA A 221 -26.21 10.77 -6.86
CA ALA A 221 -25.98 9.40 -7.34
C ALA A 221 -25.72 9.30 -8.85
N SER A 222 -26.06 10.31 -9.64
CA SER A 222 -25.79 10.36 -11.09
C SER A 222 -24.34 10.69 -11.42
N LYS A 223 -23.56 11.25 -10.48
CA LYS A 223 -22.18 11.71 -10.66
C LYS A 223 -21.17 10.65 -10.25
N THR A 224 -21.22 9.47 -10.86
CA THR A 224 -20.30 8.39 -10.53
C THR A 224 -18.84 8.75 -10.86
N PRO A 225 -17.87 8.48 -9.96
CA PRO A 225 -16.44 8.70 -10.20
C PRO A 225 -15.94 7.75 -11.30
N LYS A 226 -14.98 8.21 -12.10
CA LYS A 226 -14.45 7.49 -13.27
C LYS A 226 -14.16 6.00 -13.04
N PRO A 227 -13.54 5.55 -11.94
CA PRO A 227 -13.26 4.13 -11.74
C PRO A 227 -14.50 3.24 -11.81
N VAL A 228 -15.67 3.73 -11.41
CA VAL A 228 -16.89 2.93 -11.37
C VAL A 228 -17.45 2.60 -12.77
N PRO A 229 -17.69 3.56 -13.69
CA PRO A 229 -18.15 3.25 -15.03
C PRO A 229 -17.05 2.73 -15.96
N GLU A 230 -15.77 3.05 -15.71
CA GLU A 230 -14.66 2.60 -16.55
C GLU A 230 -14.22 1.16 -16.22
N PHE A 231 -14.59 0.64 -15.06
CA PHE A 231 -14.25 -0.71 -14.67
C PHE A 231 -15.01 -1.74 -15.52
N TYR A 232 -14.24 -2.63 -16.15
CA TYR A 232 -14.75 -3.82 -16.84
C TYR A 232 -14.01 -5.05 -16.36
N PHE A 233 -14.75 -6.00 -15.81
CA PHE A 233 -14.17 -7.28 -15.39
C PHE A 233 -14.00 -8.23 -16.58
N ASN A 234 -12.75 -8.62 -16.86
CA ASN A 234 -12.44 -9.63 -17.86
C ASN A 234 -12.03 -10.95 -17.19
N PRO A 235 -12.86 -12.00 -17.19
CA PRO A 235 -12.55 -13.29 -16.56
C PRO A 235 -11.25 -13.93 -17.08
N VAL A 236 -10.89 -13.71 -18.36
CA VAL A 236 -9.66 -14.24 -18.95
C VAL A 236 -8.41 -13.68 -18.24
N ARG A 237 -8.50 -12.48 -17.67
CA ARG A 237 -7.43 -11.88 -16.89
C ARG A 237 -7.01 -12.76 -15.70
N LEU A 238 -7.95 -13.52 -15.10
CA LEU A 238 -7.65 -14.43 -13.99
C LEU A 238 -6.61 -15.49 -14.38
N LEU A 239 -6.68 -16.00 -15.59
CA LEU A 239 -5.74 -17.03 -16.09
C LEU A 239 -4.32 -16.49 -16.23
N SER A 240 -4.15 -15.20 -16.48
CA SER A 240 -2.86 -14.54 -16.64
C SER A 240 -2.27 -13.97 -15.34
N LEU A 241 -3.07 -13.87 -14.26
CA LEU A 241 -2.62 -13.37 -12.96
C LEU A 241 -1.78 -14.43 -12.23
N GLN A 242 -0.47 -14.25 -12.21
CA GLN A 242 0.47 -15.17 -11.58
C GLN A 242 1.24 -14.53 -10.43
N SER A 243 1.52 -13.22 -10.54
CA SER A 243 2.37 -12.50 -9.61
C SER A 243 1.61 -12.08 -8.33
N ARG A 244 2.12 -12.47 -7.17
CA ARG A 244 1.64 -12.01 -5.86
C ARG A 244 1.81 -10.49 -5.65
N LEU A 245 2.59 -9.82 -6.50
CA LEU A 245 2.80 -8.37 -6.44
C LEU A 245 1.73 -7.58 -7.20
N SER A 246 0.94 -8.24 -8.05
CA SER A 246 -0.13 -7.60 -8.81
C SER A 246 -1.27 -7.16 -7.88
N ALA A 247 -1.74 -5.93 -8.05
CA ALA A 247 -2.86 -5.39 -7.29
C ALA A 247 -4.14 -6.24 -7.45
N ALA A 248 -4.46 -6.63 -8.69
CA ALA A 248 -5.62 -7.49 -8.96
C ALA A 248 -5.48 -8.85 -8.28
N TYR A 249 -4.25 -9.45 -8.23
CA TYR A 249 -4.02 -10.68 -7.51
C TYR A 249 -4.30 -10.54 -6.00
N LYS A 250 -3.74 -9.51 -5.37
CA LYS A 250 -3.97 -9.22 -3.95
C LYS A 250 -5.45 -8.96 -3.67
N GLY A 251 -6.11 -8.24 -4.57
CA GLY A 251 -7.55 -7.99 -4.50
C GLY A 251 -8.38 -9.28 -4.51
N ILE A 252 -8.05 -10.25 -5.38
CA ILE A 252 -8.72 -11.55 -5.42
C ILE A 252 -8.54 -12.31 -4.10
N MET A 253 -7.32 -12.35 -3.55
CA MET A 253 -7.07 -12.99 -2.26
C MET A 253 -7.89 -12.35 -1.14
N ALA A 254 -7.93 -11.02 -1.07
CA ALA A 254 -8.76 -10.31 -0.10
C ALA A 254 -10.26 -10.62 -0.28
N ARG A 255 -10.75 -10.76 -1.52
CA ARG A 255 -12.15 -11.13 -1.79
C ARG A 255 -12.47 -12.57 -1.38
N ILE A 256 -11.54 -13.51 -1.56
CA ILE A 256 -11.70 -14.89 -1.04
C ILE A 256 -11.76 -14.85 0.48
N LEU A 257 -10.84 -14.14 1.15
CA LEU A 257 -10.89 -13.97 2.60
C LEU A 257 -12.20 -13.32 3.08
N LYS A 258 -12.73 -12.36 2.33
CA LYS A 258 -14.00 -11.68 2.61
C LYS A 258 -15.22 -12.63 2.50
N ASN A 259 -15.12 -13.68 1.72
CA ASN A 259 -16.13 -14.73 1.62
C ASN A 259 -16.13 -15.68 2.84
N GLN A 260 -15.51 -15.26 3.95
CA GLN A 260 -15.42 -16.02 5.21
C GLN A 260 -14.77 -17.41 5.02
N CYS A 261 -13.73 -17.47 4.19
CA CYS A 261 -13.08 -18.73 3.90
C CYS A 261 -12.50 -19.34 5.18
N LYS A 262 -12.61 -20.68 5.26
CA LYS A 262 -12.26 -21.47 6.44
C LYS A 262 -10.97 -22.25 6.18
N ASP A 263 -10.06 -22.25 7.13
CA ASP A 263 -8.88 -23.12 7.05
C ASP A 263 -9.29 -24.58 6.91
N PHE A 264 -8.62 -25.33 6.04
CA PHE A 264 -9.03 -26.69 5.67
C PHE A 264 -8.92 -27.71 6.81
N ILE A 265 -7.99 -27.51 7.76
CA ILE A 265 -7.79 -28.43 8.88
C ILE A 265 -8.57 -27.96 10.12
N SER A 266 -8.40 -26.71 10.49
CA SER A 266 -8.97 -26.18 11.73
C SER A 266 -10.44 -25.76 11.60
N GLY A 267 -10.94 -25.54 10.38
CA GLY A 267 -12.28 -25.03 10.11
C GLY A 267 -12.52 -23.60 10.61
N ARG A 268 -11.49 -22.92 11.12
CA ARG A 268 -11.59 -21.54 11.61
C ARG A 268 -11.70 -20.57 10.46
N GLU A 269 -12.55 -19.55 10.60
CA GLU A 269 -12.59 -18.44 9.65
C GLU A 269 -11.24 -17.72 9.62
N MET A 270 -10.76 -17.41 8.42
CA MET A 270 -9.50 -16.70 8.18
C MET A 270 -9.71 -15.20 8.39
N ASP A 271 -9.94 -14.78 9.62
CA ASP A 271 -10.13 -13.41 10.05
C ASP A 271 -8.81 -12.74 10.51
N PHE A 272 -8.91 -11.52 11.02
CA PHE A 272 -7.76 -10.77 11.54
C PHE A 272 -7.12 -11.47 12.75
N THR A 273 -7.90 -12.18 13.56
CA THR A 273 -7.40 -12.91 14.73
C THR A 273 -6.52 -14.09 14.31
N VAL A 274 -6.97 -14.84 13.30
CA VAL A 274 -6.18 -15.94 12.72
C VAL A 274 -4.93 -15.39 12.03
N TYR A 275 -5.06 -14.28 11.28
CA TYR A 275 -3.92 -13.61 10.65
C TYR A 275 -2.82 -13.22 11.66
N LYS A 276 -3.21 -12.69 12.83
CA LYS A 276 -2.27 -12.31 13.89
C LYS A 276 -1.67 -13.51 14.62
N ALA A 277 -2.42 -14.58 14.80
CA ALA A 277 -1.97 -15.79 15.50
C ALA A 277 -1.09 -16.67 14.61
N GLU A 278 -1.40 -16.75 13.33
CA GLU A 278 -0.72 -17.57 12.34
C GLU A 278 -0.58 -16.80 11.03
N SER A 279 0.54 -17.01 10.33
CA SER A 279 0.69 -16.43 8.99
C SER A 279 -0.28 -17.08 8.00
N ILE A 280 -0.94 -16.26 7.20
CA ILE A 280 -1.69 -16.73 6.02
C ILE A 280 -0.70 -16.97 4.87
N ASP A 281 -0.76 -18.14 4.26
CA ASP A 281 0.01 -18.49 3.08
C ASP A 281 -0.92 -18.73 1.88
N ILE A 282 -0.36 -18.68 0.69
CA ILE A 282 -1.08 -18.95 -0.55
C ILE A 282 -0.77 -20.35 -1.01
N HIS A 283 -1.76 -21.21 -0.89
CA HIS A 283 -1.72 -22.58 -1.32
C HIS A 283 -2.06 -22.72 -2.81
N HIS A 284 -1.38 -23.66 -3.50
CA HIS A 284 -1.80 -24.11 -4.82
C HIS A 284 -2.78 -25.27 -4.64
N ILE A 285 -4.04 -25.11 -5.09
CA ILE A 285 -5.09 -26.14 -5.00
C ILE A 285 -4.61 -27.43 -5.66
N PHE A 286 -4.05 -27.33 -6.86
CA PHE A 286 -3.21 -28.37 -7.48
C PHE A 286 -1.75 -28.03 -7.23
N PRO A 287 -1.07 -28.71 -6.28
CA PRO A 287 0.27 -28.37 -5.85
C PRO A 287 1.29 -28.35 -7.00
N ARG A 288 2.26 -27.44 -6.91
CA ARG A 288 3.30 -27.24 -7.93
C ARG A 288 3.97 -28.55 -8.33
N ASP A 289 4.46 -29.32 -7.33
CA ASP A 289 5.22 -30.55 -7.57
C ASP A 289 4.37 -31.61 -8.28
N TYR A 290 3.07 -31.68 -7.95
CA TYR A 290 2.12 -32.52 -8.67
C TYR A 290 1.96 -32.07 -10.11
N CYS A 291 1.75 -30.78 -10.35
CA CYS A 291 1.54 -30.25 -11.69
C CYS A 291 2.80 -30.42 -12.59
N GLU A 292 3.99 -30.19 -12.04
CA GLU A 292 5.26 -30.37 -12.75
C GLU A 292 5.49 -31.84 -13.12
N LYS A 293 5.22 -32.79 -12.21
CA LYS A 293 5.26 -34.23 -12.49
C LYS A 293 4.27 -34.66 -13.58
N LYS A 294 3.15 -33.97 -13.70
CA LYS A 294 2.15 -34.20 -14.76
C LYS A 294 2.46 -33.45 -16.06
N GLY A 295 3.55 -32.71 -16.15
CA GLY A 295 3.94 -31.96 -17.35
C GLY A 295 3.03 -30.76 -17.65
N LEU A 296 2.30 -30.24 -16.65
CA LEU A 296 1.42 -29.09 -16.83
C LEU A 296 2.24 -27.80 -16.96
N PRO A 297 1.92 -26.93 -17.92
CA PRO A 297 2.66 -25.69 -18.11
C PRO A 297 2.48 -24.74 -16.94
N ARG A 298 3.56 -24.05 -16.56
CA ARG A 298 3.57 -23.08 -15.44
C ARG A 298 2.46 -22.03 -15.54
N ALA A 299 2.15 -21.57 -16.75
CA ALA A 299 1.10 -20.57 -16.97
C ALA A 299 -0.28 -21.06 -16.47
N LYS A 300 -0.55 -22.36 -16.53
CA LYS A 300 -1.79 -22.95 -15.99
C LYS A 300 -1.76 -23.06 -14.47
N TRP A 301 -0.81 -23.81 -13.92
CA TRP A 301 -0.83 -24.13 -12.49
C TRP A 301 -0.41 -22.95 -11.60
N ASN A 302 0.30 -21.94 -12.11
CA ASN A 302 0.68 -20.77 -11.34
C ASN A 302 -0.31 -19.59 -11.47
N SER A 303 -1.40 -19.76 -12.17
CA SER A 303 -2.50 -18.79 -12.24
C SER A 303 -3.18 -18.60 -10.86
N VAL A 304 -3.75 -17.43 -10.63
CA VAL A 304 -4.51 -17.12 -9.40
C VAL A 304 -5.70 -18.07 -9.20
N VAL A 305 -6.26 -18.62 -10.28
CA VAL A 305 -7.37 -19.58 -10.24
C VAL A 305 -7.00 -20.86 -9.49
N ASN A 306 -5.72 -21.26 -9.53
CA ASN A 306 -5.18 -22.40 -8.80
C ASN A 306 -4.66 -22.03 -7.41
N LYS A 307 -5.08 -20.92 -6.82
CA LYS A 307 -4.50 -20.43 -5.57
C LYS A 307 -5.59 -19.99 -4.60
N THR A 308 -5.37 -20.31 -3.33
CA THR A 308 -6.27 -19.92 -2.26
C THR A 308 -5.49 -19.61 -0.97
N PRO A 309 -5.95 -18.66 -0.11
CA PRO A 309 -5.32 -18.38 1.17
C PRO A 309 -5.71 -19.48 2.18
N ILE A 310 -4.73 -20.02 2.90
CA ILE A 310 -4.92 -20.93 4.06
C ILE A 310 -3.87 -20.60 5.12
N THR A 311 -3.95 -21.19 6.30
CA THR A 311 -2.90 -21.00 7.31
C THR A 311 -1.58 -21.63 6.86
N TYR A 312 -0.47 -21.07 7.31
CA TYR A 312 0.86 -21.61 7.03
C TYR A 312 1.01 -23.06 7.53
N SER A 313 0.45 -23.37 8.71
CA SER A 313 0.48 -24.71 9.29
C SER A 313 -0.25 -25.71 8.41
N THR A 314 -1.45 -25.39 7.93
CA THR A 314 -2.22 -26.22 7.00
C THR A 314 -1.52 -26.41 5.67
N ASN A 315 -0.94 -25.33 5.09
CA ASN A 315 -0.21 -25.41 3.83
C ASN A 315 1.01 -26.36 3.91
N ARG A 316 1.75 -26.33 5.00
CA ARG A 316 2.86 -27.26 5.24
C ARG A 316 2.41 -28.71 5.39
N GLU A 317 1.28 -28.92 6.03
CA GLU A 317 0.74 -30.25 6.23
C GLU A 317 0.29 -30.90 4.90
N ILE A 318 -0.32 -30.13 4.02
CA ILE A 318 -0.76 -30.58 2.70
C ILE A 318 0.45 -31.06 1.87
N GLY A 319 1.52 -30.30 1.82
CA GLY A 319 2.72 -30.61 1.04
C GLY A 319 2.45 -30.54 -0.47
N GLY A 320 3.27 -31.31 -1.25
CA GLY A 320 3.26 -31.28 -2.72
C GLY A 320 2.52 -32.44 -3.38
N VAL A 321 1.60 -33.12 -2.69
CA VAL A 321 0.91 -34.33 -3.18
C VAL A 321 -0.36 -33.98 -3.96
N ALA A 322 -0.95 -34.96 -4.66
CA ALA A 322 -2.18 -34.77 -5.42
C ALA A 322 -3.37 -34.33 -4.51
N PRO A 323 -4.34 -33.57 -5.04
CA PRO A 323 -5.52 -33.14 -4.28
C PRO A 323 -6.23 -34.29 -3.56
N SER A 324 -6.53 -35.40 -4.25
CA SER A 324 -7.15 -36.58 -3.65
C SER A 324 -6.37 -37.16 -2.46
N GLN A 325 -5.06 -37.02 -2.44
CA GLN A 325 -4.20 -37.49 -1.35
C GLN A 325 -4.19 -36.54 -0.18
N TYR A 326 -4.07 -35.22 -0.43
CA TYR A 326 -4.04 -34.27 0.67
C TYR A 326 -5.41 -34.07 1.30
N LEU A 327 -6.52 -34.18 0.55
CA LEU A 327 -7.88 -34.13 1.11
C LEU A 327 -8.07 -35.26 2.13
N THR A 328 -7.76 -36.52 1.75
CA THR A 328 -7.78 -37.65 2.68
C THR A 328 -6.88 -37.45 3.91
N LYS A 329 -5.74 -36.80 3.74
CA LYS A 329 -4.83 -36.48 4.85
C LYS A 329 -5.42 -35.43 5.80
N ILE A 330 -6.09 -34.41 5.24
CA ILE A 330 -6.78 -33.35 6.00
C ILE A 330 -7.93 -33.95 6.82
N GLU A 331 -8.78 -34.78 6.21
CA GLU A 331 -9.89 -35.49 6.87
C GLU A 331 -9.40 -36.25 8.11
N LYS A 332 -8.35 -37.06 7.93
CA LYS A 332 -7.75 -37.82 9.03
C LYS A 332 -7.17 -36.98 10.14
N LYS A 333 -6.41 -35.93 9.77
CA LYS A 333 -5.71 -35.07 10.73
C LYS A 333 -6.64 -34.10 11.43
N GLY A 334 -7.54 -33.46 10.69
CA GLY A 334 -8.55 -32.56 11.22
C GLY A 334 -9.69 -33.25 11.94
N GLN A 335 -9.78 -34.58 11.82
CA GLN A 335 -10.97 -35.37 12.25
C GLN A 335 -12.25 -34.78 11.69
N VAL A 336 -12.22 -34.40 10.40
CA VAL A 336 -13.29 -33.69 9.70
C VAL A 336 -13.95 -34.67 8.74
N GLU A 337 -15.29 -34.78 8.81
CA GLU A 337 -16.06 -35.55 7.85
C GLU A 337 -15.96 -34.94 6.44
N PRO A 338 -16.01 -35.77 5.37
CA PRO A 338 -15.88 -35.28 3.99
C PRO A 338 -16.85 -34.16 3.64
N ASP A 339 -18.11 -34.24 4.02
CA ASP A 339 -19.13 -33.21 3.75
C ASP A 339 -18.82 -31.88 4.44
N ILE A 340 -18.18 -31.91 5.61
CA ILE A 340 -17.74 -30.70 6.33
C ILE A 340 -16.57 -30.09 5.64
N LEU A 341 -15.58 -30.89 5.18
CA LEU A 341 -14.44 -30.40 4.41
C LEU A 341 -14.88 -29.80 3.07
N ASP A 342 -15.86 -30.43 2.40
CA ASP A 342 -16.52 -29.85 1.23
C ASP A 342 -17.11 -28.46 1.51
N GLY A 343 -17.74 -28.31 2.67
CA GLY A 343 -18.22 -27.02 3.14
C GLY A 343 -17.10 -25.99 3.29
N TYR A 344 -15.92 -26.38 3.80
CA TYR A 344 -14.75 -25.47 3.90
C TYR A 344 -14.23 -25.09 2.51
N LEU A 345 -14.06 -26.06 1.61
CA LEU A 345 -13.59 -25.81 0.23
C LEU A 345 -14.53 -24.86 -0.54
N LYS A 346 -15.84 -25.01 -0.38
CA LYS A 346 -16.83 -24.09 -0.99
C LYS A 346 -16.67 -22.63 -0.51
N THR A 347 -16.21 -22.40 0.73
CA THR A 347 -15.93 -21.04 1.19
C THR A 347 -14.76 -20.39 0.44
N HIS A 348 -13.91 -21.18 -0.20
CA HIS A 348 -12.81 -20.74 -1.09
C HIS A 348 -13.22 -20.72 -2.57
N LEU A 349 -14.50 -20.92 -2.89
CA LEU A 349 -15.02 -21.05 -4.25
C LEU A 349 -14.44 -22.26 -4.99
N ILE A 350 -14.10 -23.33 -4.27
CA ILE A 350 -13.59 -24.58 -4.82
C ILE A 350 -14.74 -25.58 -4.86
N ASP A 351 -15.01 -26.13 -6.04
CA ASP A 351 -15.93 -27.25 -6.22
C ASP A 351 -15.15 -28.56 -6.10
N THR A 352 -15.55 -29.43 -5.18
CA THR A 352 -14.90 -30.73 -4.96
C THR A 352 -15.11 -31.72 -6.10
N GLY A 353 -16.16 -31.52 -6.91
CA GLY A 353 -16.34 -32.28 -8.15
C GLY A 353 -15.25 -32.03 -9.20
N ASP A 354 -14.51 -30.93 -9.08
CA ASP A 354 -13.45 -30.52 -10.01
C ASP A 354 -12.04 -30.93 -9.54
N ILE A 355 -11.87 -31.47 -8.32
CA ILE A 355 -10.60 -31.85 -7.71
C ILE A 355 -10.60 -33.28 -7.18
#